data_b739abb53477cc2e460d39365a2325d9
#
_entry.id   b739abb53477cc2e460d39365a2325d9
#
_cell.length_a   1.000
_cell.length_b   1.000
_cell.length_c   1.000
_cell.angle_alpha   90.00
_cell.angle_beta   90.00
_cell.angle_gamma   90.00
#
_symmetry.space_group_name_H-M   'P 1'
#
loop_
_entity.id
_entity.type
_entity.pdbx_description
1 polymer ?
#
loop_
_entity_poly.entity_id
_entity_poly.type
_entity_poly.pdbx_seq_one_letter_code
_entity_poly.pdbx_strand_id
1 'polypeptide(L)'
;MLWSFRFWTIALKSFFPVLHFTIFPIQSNVCRVLKPNGKLVLIDLEAVEESLRNTEDEIERLRVPSHMRNLSRAEMLALYQTHDLPVECCEAVKPAVLQKWLDHTQTPQEVQMDIVRQMEREIMGGEKTDFALYYRDGKIQFDH
;
A
#
# COMPACT_ATOMS: atom_id res chain seq x y z
N MET A 1 16.73 -6.79 5.28
CA MET A 1 16.11 -5.61 4.65
C MET A 1 14.78 -5.40 5.31
N LEU A 2 14.59 -4.27 5.95
CA LEU A 2 13.34 -3.92 6.63
C LEU A 2 12.40 -3.30 5.59
N TRP A 3 11.29 -3.96 5.34
CA TRP A 3 10.21 -3.49 4.49
C TRP A 3 9.14 -2.86 5.37
N SER A 4 8.51 -1.82 4.89
CA SER A 4 7.60 -1.08 5.73
C SER A 4 6.59 -0.27 4.92
N PHE A 5 5.35 -0.28 5.38
CA PHE A 5 4.37 0.73 4.98
C PHE A 5 5.01 2.11 5.11
N ARG A 6 4.91 2.92 4.09
CA ARG A 6 5.44 4.27 4.12
C ARG A 6 4.31 5.28 4.19
N PHE A 7 4.37 6.10 5.23
CA PHE A 7 3.61 7.34 5.26
C PHE A 7 4.35 8.39 4.44
N TRP A 8 3.68 8.91 3.45
CA TRP A 8 4.14 10.07 2.71
C TRP A 8 3.43 11.29 3.27
N THR A 9 4.11 12.08 4.07
CA THR A 9 3.55 13.35 4.54
C THR A 9 3.94 14.44 3.56
N ILE A 10 2.96 14.88 2.82
CA ILE A 10 3.05 16.06 1.98
C ILE A 10 2.26 17.16 2.70
N ALA A 11 2.91 18.30 2.94
CA ALA A 11 2.42 19.32 3.86
C ALA A 11 1.02 19.90 3.58
N LEU A 12 0.01 19.52 4.34
CA LEU A 12 -1.37 20.04 4.33
C LEU A 12 -1.75 20.70 5.65
N LYS A 13 -2.17 21.96 5.63
CA LYS A 13 -2.93 22.55 6.72
C LYS A 13 -4.42 22.40 6.44
N SER A 14 -5.01 21.28 6.78
CA SER A 14 -6.43 21.07 7.12
C SER A 14 -6.74 19.59 7.15
N PHE A 15 -7.48 19.16 8.15
CA PHE A 15 -7.95 17.81 8.41
C PHE A 15 -8.76 17.26 7.23
N PHE A 16 -8.33 16.15 6.62
CA PHE A 16 -9.17 15.32 5.77
C PHE A 16 -8.93 13.84 6.09
N PRO A 17 -9.93 12.98 5.90
CA PRO A 17 -9.83 11.57 6.24
C PRO A 17 -8.71 10.89 5.46
N VAL A 18 -8.08 9.92 6.10
CA VAL A 18 -7.15 8.97 5.47
C VAL A 18 -7.89 8.30 4.31
N LEU A 19 -7.48 8.58 3.11
CA LEU A 19 -8.04 7.98 1.91
C LEU A 19 -7.06 6.91 1.42
N HIS A 20 -7.49 5.66 1.46
CA HIS A 20 -6.87 4.62 0.66
C HIS A 20 -7.14 4.94 -0.81
N PHE A 21 -6.14 5.35 -1.54
CA PHE A 21 -6.26 5.67 -2.95
C PHE A 21 -5.52 4.68 -3.81
N THR A 22 -6.25 4.11 -4.71
CA THR A 22 -5.73 3.62 -5.96
C THR A 22 -5.35 4.85 -6.81
N ILE A 23 -4.14 4.93 -7.24
CA ILE A 23 -3.33 6.11 -7.61
C ILE A 23 -3.89 7.03 -8.69
N PHE A 24 -5.00 6.75 -9.34
CA PHE A 24 -5.29 7.40 -10.62
C PHE A 24 -6.11 8.71 -10.63
N PRO A 25 -6.98 9.10 -9.70
CA PRO A 25 -7.55 10.46 -9.71
C PRO A 25 -6.85 11.47 -8.81
N ILE A 26 -5.79 11.08 -8.09
CA ILE A 26 -5.10 11.97 -7.16
C ILE A 26 -4.52 13.18 -7.89
N GLN A 27 -4.01 12.97 -9.09
CA GLN A 27 -3.18 13.94 -9.80
C GLN A 27 -3.89 15.25 -10.10
N SER A 28 -5.09 15.21 -10.66
CA SER A 28 -5.79 16.44 -11.03
C SER A 28 -6.66 17.02 -9.92
N ASN A 29 -7.25 16.17 -9.10
CA ASN A 29 -8.22 16.60 -8.10
C ASN A 29 -7.57 17.01 -6.77
N VAL A 30 -6.52 16.31 -6.33
CA VAL A 30 -5.84 16.65 -5.07
C VAL A 30 -5.13 18.00 -5.20
N CYS A 31 -4.35 18.21 -6.26
CA CYS A 31 -3.68 19.50 -6.48
C CYS A 31 -4.68 20.66 -6.58
N ARG A 32 -5.84 20.42 -7.17
CA ARG A 32 -6.90 21.42 -7.31
C ARG A 32 -7.55 21.81 -5.97
N VAL A 33 -7.65 20.87 -5.03
CA VAL A 33 -8.30 21.12 -3.72
C VAL A 33 -7.32 21.48 -2.63
N LEU A 34 -6.02 21.30 -2.86
CA LEU A 34 -4.98 21.70 -1.93
C LEU A 34 -4.95 23.23 -1.76
N LYS A 35 -5.06 23.68 -0.54
CA LYS A 35 -4.86 25.09 -0.21
C LYS A 35 -3.38 25.45 -0.32
N PRO A 36 -3.03 26.71 -0.60
CA PRO A 36 -1.65 27.18 -0.50
C PRO A 36 -1.04 26.81 0.87
N ASN A 37 0.15 26.24 0.86
CA ASN A 37 0.82 25.67 2.05
C ASN A 37 0.07 24.49 2.72
N GLY A 38 -0.89 23.90 2.01
CA GLY A 38 -1.55 22.69 2.46
C GLY A 38 -0.61 21.46 2.44
N LYS A 39 -0.90 20.43 3.25
CA LYS A 39 -0.13 19.17 3.31
C LYS A 39 -1.01 17.97 2.90
N LEU A 40 -0.52 17.10 2.04
CA LEU A 40 -1.11 15.82 1.71
C LEU A 40 -0.40 14.73 2.52
N VAL A 41 -1.15 13.85 3.16
CA VAL A 41 -0.62 12.61 3.73
C VAL A 41 -1.17 11.46 2.89
N LEU A 42 -0.28 10.70 2.29
CA LEU A 42 -0.61 9.46 1.61
C LEU A 42 -0.09 8.28 2.43
N ILE A 43 -0.91 7.26 2.56
CA ILE A 43 -0.53 5.98 3.14
C ILE A 43 -0.84 4.94 2.08
N ASP A 44 0.19 4.29 1.57
CA ASP A 44 0.03 3.31 0.50
C ASP A 44 1.10 2.22 0.57
N LEU A 45 0.86 1.12 -0.14
CA LEU A 45 1.82 0.06 -0.33
C LEU A 45 2.85 0.48 -1.39
N GLU A 46 4.10 0.11 -1.17
CA GLU A 46 5.19 0.37 -2.10
C GLU A 46 5.59 -0.95 -2.78
N ALA A 47 5.43 -1.05 -4.09
CA ALA A 47 5.98 -2.19 -4.82
C ALA A 47 7.50 -2.17 -4.72
N VAL A 48 8.06 -3.24 -4.22
CA VAL A 48 9.47 -3.30 -3.87
C VAL A 48 10.28 -4.04 -4.89
N GLU A 49 9.84 -5.23 -5.25
CA GLU A 49 10.50 -6.07 -6.23
C GLU A 49 9.69 -6.08 -7.53
N GLU A 50 10.24 -5.50 -8.59
CA GLU A 50 9.56 -5.40 -9.90
C GLU A 50 9.11 -6.76 -10.44
N SER A 51 9.89 -7.82 -10.19
CA SER A 51 9.56 -9.18 -10.63
C SER A 51 8.32 -9.77 -9.92
N LEU A 52 8.00 -9.30 -8.72
CA LEU A 52 6.88 -9.77 -7.90
C LEU A 52 5.65 -8.84 -7.96
N ARG A 53 5.79 -7.65 -8.54
CA ARG A 53 4.72 -6.64 -8.61
C ARG A 53 3.41 -7.18 -9.15
N ASN A 54 3.44 -7.98 -10.20
CA ASN A 54 2.22 -8.53 -10.78
C ASN A 54 1.48 -9.44 -9.80
N THR A 55 2.20 -10.28 -9.05
CA THR A 55 1.62 -11.18 -8.04
C THR A 55 1.02 -10.37 -6.88
N GLU A 56 1.73 -9.36 -6.43
CA GLU A 56 1.24 -8.41 -5.43
C GLU A 56 -0.04 -7.70 -5.89
N ASP A 57 -0.04 -7.13 -7.09
CA ASP A 57 -1.20 -6.45 -7.68
C ASP A 57 -2.40 -7.40 -7.87
N GLU A 58 -2.17 -8.68 -8.16
CA GLU A 58 -3.23 -9.69 -8.24
C GLU A 58 -3.88 -9.92 -6.88
N ILE A 59 -3.10 -10.05 -5.82
CA ILE A 59 -3.60 -10.20 -4.45
C ILE A 59 -4.37 -8.95 -4.03
N GLU A 60 -3.84 -7.76 -4.32
CA GLU A 60 -4.53 -6.50 -4.05
C GLU A 60 -5.86 -6.38 -4.81
N ARG A 61 -5.95 -6.83 -6.06
CA ARG A 61 -7.22 -6.85 -6.82
C ARG A 61 -8.23 -7.84 -6.26
N LEU A 62 -7.79 -8.98 -5.74
CA LEU A 62 -8.69 -9.89 -5.04
C LEU A 62 -9.30 -9.22 -3.81
N ARG A 63 -8.51 -8.48 -3.05
CA ARG A 63 -8.92 -7.74 -1.85
C ARG A 63 -9.77 -6.51 -2.19
N VAL A 64 -9.33 -5.73 -3.16
CA VAL A 64 -9.94 -4.46 -3.61
C VAL A 64 -10.07 -4.49 -5.12
N PRO A 65 -11.24 -4.85 -5.68
CA PRO A 65 -11.41 -4.98 -7.13
C PRO A 65 -11.09 -3.73 -7.95
N SER A 66 -11.12 -2.55 -7.33
CA SER A 66 -10.74 -1.28 -7.95
C SER A 66 -9.23 -1.01 -7.95
N HIS A 67 -8.42 -1.91 -7.36
CA HIS A 67 -6.98 -1.76 -7.35
C HIS A 67 -6.41 -1.74 -8.77
N MET A 68 -5.55 -0.76 -9.04
CA MET A 68 -4.93 -0.62 -10.35
C MET A 68 -3.51 -1.20 -10.35
N ARG A 69 -2.62 -0.62 -9.58
CA ARG A 69 -1.21 -1.00 -9.53
C ARG A 69 -0.53 -0.35 -8.31
N ASN A 70 0.33 -1.10 -7.63
CA ASN A 70 1.25 -0.53 -6.66
C ASN A 70 2.42 0.14 -7.37
N LEU A 71 2.81 1.32 -6.91
CA LEU A 71 3.95 2.05 -7.44
C LEU A 71 5.21 1.77 -6.63
N SER A 72 6.35 1.71 -7.31
CA SER A 72 7.63 1.77 -6.64
C SER A 72 7.87 3.16 -6.05
N ARG A 73 8.83 3.25 -5.11
CA ARG A 73 9.26 4.55 -4.55
C ARG A 73 9.66 5.54 -5.62
N ALA A 74 10.41 5.09 -6.62
CA ALA A 74 10.89 5.96 -7.69
C ALA A 74 9.71 6.51 -8.51
N GLU A 75 8.72 5.68 -8.81
CA GLU A 75 7.51 6.08 -9.52
C GLU A 75 6.67 7.07 -8.69
N MET A 76 6.51 6.82 -7.38
CA MET A 76 5.81 7.75 -6.48
C MET A 76 6.51 9.10 -6.40
N LEU A 77 7.83 9.12 -6.23
CA LEU A 77 8.61 10.37 -6.20
C LEU A 77 8.52 11.14 -7.51
N ALA A 78 8.64 10.45 -8.66
CA ALA A 78 8.48 11.07 -9.96
C ALA A 78 7.09 11.67 -10.15
N LEU A 79 6.05 10.99 -9.67
CA LEU A 79 4.68 11.46 -9.69
C LEU A 79 4.52 12.77 -8.91
N TYR A 80 5.05 12.84 -7.69
CA TYR A 80 4.98 14.06 -6.86
C TYR A 80 5.76 15.21 -7.48
N GLN A 81 6.95 14.94 -8.02
CA GLN A 81 7.75 15.95 -8.71
C GLN A 81 7.03 16.54 -9.92
N THR A 82 6.34 15.70 -10.70
CA THR A 82 5.56 16.15 -11.88
C THR A 82 4.44 17.13 -11.50
N HIS A 83 3.98 17.08 -10.24
CA HIS A 83 2.90 17.94 -9.74
C HIS A 83 3.36 19.04 -8.78
N ASP A 84 4.65 19.35 -8.75
CA ASP A 84 5.24 20.33 -7.84
C ASP A 84 4.91 20.08 -6.36
N LEU A 85 4.82 18.81 -5.97
CA LEU A 85 4.55 18.38 -4.60
C LEU A 85 5.85 17.89 -3.95
N PRO A 86 6.57 18.73 -3.22
CA PRO A 86 7.79 18.29 -2.53
C PRO A 86 7.46 17.31 -1.40
N VAL A 87 8.15 16.20 -1.38
CA VAL A 87 8.04 15.21 -0.28
C VAL A 87 8.82 15.73 0.91
N GLU A 88 8.14 16.03 2.02
CA GLU A 88 8.76 16.50 3.26
C GLU A 88 9.21 15.34 4.16
N CYS A 89 8.45 14.26 4.18
CA CYS A 89 8.72 13.10 5.01
C CYS A 89 8.25 11.82 4.32
N CYS A 90 8.98 10.74 4.51
CA CYS A 90 8.60 9.40 4.08
C CYS A 90 9.02 8.42 5.17
N GLU A 91 8.05 7.87 5.87
CA GLU A 91 8.28 6.95 6.98
C GLU A 91 7.66 5.59 6.70
N ALA A 92 8.35 4.59 7.16
CA ALA A 92 7.87 3.23 7.17
C ALA A 92 6.91 2.99 8.34
N VAL A 93 5.83 2.26 8.11
CA VAL A 93 4.86 1.89 9.15
C VAL A 93 5.21 0.51 9.71
N LYS A 94 4.67 0.23 10.89
CA LYS A 94 4.81 -1.06 11.58
C LYS A 94 4.19 -2.20 10.75
N PRO A 95 4.71 -3.42 10.91
CA PRO A 95 4.19 -4.59 10.22
C PRO A 95 2.68 -4.77 10.44
N ALA A 96 1.99 -5.19 9.41
CA ALA A 96 0.56 -5.44 9.46
C ALA A 96 0.27 -6.90 9.81
N VAL A 97 -0.82 -7.13 10.57
CA VAL A 97 -1.38 -8.46 10.78
C VAL A 97 -2.33 -8.74 9.62
N LEU A 98 -2.09 -9.82 8.88
CA LEU A 98 -2.83 -10.20 7.67
C LEU A 98 -4.35 -10.14 7.86
N GLN A 99 -4.87 -10.76 8.92
CA GLN A 99 -6.31 -10.77 9.17
C GLN A 99 -6.88 -9.36 9.34
N LYS A 100 -6.19 -8.48 10.08
CA LYS A 100 -6.64 -7.09 10.24
C LYS A 100 -6.64 -6.32 8.92
N TRP A 101 -5.64 -6.57 8.08
CA TRP A 101 -5.54 -5.95 6.76
C TRP A 101 -6.69 -6.40 5.84
N LEU A 102 -7.07 -7.68 5.88
CA LEU A 102 -8.21 -8.22 5.14
C LEU A 102 -9.55 -7.67 5.67
N ASP A 103 -9.68 -7.50 6.99
CA ASP A 103 -10.91 -7.01 7.63
C ASP A 103 -11.19 -5.53 7.34
N HIS A 104 -10.16 -4.74 7.01
CA HIS A 104 -10.33 -3.32 6.67
C HIS A 104 -11.06 -3.08 5.34
N THR A 105 -11.14 -4.08 4.50
CA THR A 105 -11.89 -4.05 3.25
C THR A 105 -13.10 -4.96 3.38
N GLN A 106 -14.17 -4.66 2.67
CA GLN A 106 -15.36 -5.53 2.66
C GLN A 106 -15.14 -6.75 1.75
N THR A 107 -13.96 -7.34 1.81
CA THR A 107 -13.58 -8.51 1.01
C THR A 107 -14.41 -9.71 1.44
N PRO A 108 -15.08 -10.41 0.53
CA PRO A 108 -15.85 -11.61 0.84
C PRO A 108 -14.98 -12.67 1.54
N GLN A 109 -15.55 -13.39 2.51
CA GLN A 109 -14.81 -14.35 3.32
C GLN A 109 -14.12 -15.45 2.47
N GLU A 110 -14.75 -15.89 1.39
CA GLU A 110 -14.16 -16.87 0.46
C GLU A 110 -12.86 -16.34 -0.16
N VAL A 111 -12.87 -15.07 -0.58
CA VAL A 111 -11.70 -14.40 -1.16
C VAL A 111 -10.61 -14.21 -0.12
N GLN A 112 -10.98 -13.82 1.12
CA GLN A 112 -10.01 -13.74 2.23
C GLN A 112 -9.31 -15.10 2.46
N MET A 113 -10.07 -16.19 2.45
CA MET A 113 -9.50 -17.54 2.59
C MET A 113 -8.54 -17.89 1.44
N ASP A 114 -8.84 -17.48 0.22
CA ASP A 114 -7.96 -17.73 -0.93
C ASP A 114 -6.66 -16.94 -0.84
N ILE A 115 -6.74 -15.66 -0.42
CA ILE A 115 -5.55 -14.84 -0.15
C ILE A 115 -4.69 -15.47 0.95
N VAL A 116 -5.30 -15.86 2.07
CA VAL A 116 -4.58 -16.52 3.18
C VAL A 116 -3.87 -17.78 2.70
N ARG A 117 -4.53 -18.63 1.91
CA ARG A 117 -3.91 -19.85 1.36
C ARG A 117 -2.73 -19.56 0.42
N GLN A 118 -2.79 -18.49 -0.35
CA GLN A 118 -1.66 -18.07 -1.21
C GLN A 118 -0.48 -17.64 -0.35
N MET A 119 -0.72 -16.82 0.67
CA MET A 119 0.31 -16.33 1.57
C MET A 119 0.90 -17.45 2.47
N GLU A 120 0.09 -18.40 2.92
CA GLU A 120 0.60 -19.58 3.64
C GLU A 120 1.53 -20.43 2.76
N ARG A 121 1.25 -20.57 1.47
CA ARG A 121 2.13 -21.28 0.53
C ARG A 121 3.50 -20.62 0.43
N GLU A 122 3.59 -19.30 0.39
CA GLU A 122 4.87 -18.59 0.41
C GLU A 122 5.67 -18.90 1.68
N ILE A 123 5.03 -18.84 2.86
CA ILE A 123 5.68 -19.16 4.14
C ILE A 123 6.24 -20.59 4.16
N MET A 124 5.57 -21.53 3.46
CA MET A 124 6.00 -22.92 3.32
C MET A 124 7.06 -23.13 2.22
N GLY A 125 7.61 -22.04 1.66
CA GLY A 125 8.65 -22.10 0.62
C GLY A 125 8.12 -22.15 -0.81
N GLY A 126 6.86 -21.82 -1.03
CA GLY A 126 6.26 -21.66 -2.35
C GLY A 126 6.57 -20.32 -3.03
N GLU A 127 5.73 -19.97 -4.00
CA GLU A 127 5.88 -18.75 -4.78
C GLU A 127 5.81 -17.50 -3.89
N LYS A 128 6.71 -16.57 -4.13
CA LYS A 128 6.77 -15.30 -3.38
C LYS A 128 5.71 -14.32 -3.86
N THR A 129 5.20 -13.52 -2.92
CA THR A 129 4.12 -12.55 -3.17
C THR A 129 4.55 -11.08 -3.00
N ASP A 130 5.79 -10.81 -2.61
CA ASP A 130 6.36 -9.50 -2.23
C ASP A 130 5.89 -8.95 -0.87
N PHE A 131 5.03 -9.67 -0.14
CA PHE A 131 4.55 -9.23 1.18
C PHE A 131 5.49 -9.53 2.34
N ALA A 132 6.67 -10.12 2.10
CA ALA A 132 7.64 -10.47 3.14
C ALA A 132 7.00 -11.11 4.38
N LEU A 133 6.30 -12.22 4.15
CA LEU A 133 5.44 -12.89 5.12
C LEU A 133 6.21 -13.67 6.19
N TYR A 134 5.69 -13.65 7.41
CA TYR A 134 6.22 -14.45 8.52
C TYR A 134 5.15 -14.77 9.57
N TYR A 135 5.39 -15.82 10.38
CA TYR A 135 4.57 -16.10 11.55
C TYR A 135 5.12 -15.40 12.79
N ARG A 136 4.23 -14.72 13.52
CA ARG A 136 4.52 -14.18 14.83
C ARG A 136 3.30 -14.28 15.74
N ASP A 137 3.47 -14.83 16.93
CA ASP A 137 2.39 -15.02 17.93
C ASP A 137 1.17 -15.78 17.35
N GLY A 138 1.43 -16.82 16.52
CA GLY A 138 0.41 -17.64 15.89
C GLY A 138 -0.40 -16.93 14.80
N LYS A 139 0.07 -15.76 14.31
CA LYS A 139 -0.58 -14.99 13.26
C LYS A 139 0.38 -14.74 12.11
N ILE A 140 -0.17 -14.71 10.89
CA ILE A 140 0.58 -14.23 9.74
C ILE A 140 0.69 -12.72 9.82
N GLN A 141 1.91 -12.24 9.73
CA GLN A 141 2.26 -10.83 9.65
C GLN A 141 3.09 -10.60 8.38
N PHE A 142 3.11 -9.39 7.93
CA PHE A 142 3.94 -8.99 6.79
C PHE A 142 4.52 -7.60 7.00
N ASP A 143 5.69 -7.41 6.42
CA ASP A 143 6.41 -6.15 6.39
C ASP A 143 6.35 -5.63 4.93
N HIS A 144 5.46 -4.68 4.70
CA HIS A 144 5.27 -4.17 3.33
C HIS A 144 5.45 -2.65 3.28
#